data_5c79075e1bdeb7eb2bd8390a70ef81d1
#
_entry.id   5c79075e1bdeb7eb2bd8390a70ef81d1
#
_cell.length_a   1.000
_cell.length_b   1.000
_cell.length_c   1.000
_cell.angle_alpha   90.00
_cell.angle_beta   90.00
_cell.angle_gamma   90.00
#
_symmetry.space_group_name_H-M   'P 1'
#
loop_
_entity.id
_entity.type
_entity.pdbx_description
1 polymer ?
#
loop_
_entity_poly.entity_id
_entity_poly.type
_entity_poly.pdbx_seq_one_letter_code
_entity_poly.pdbx_strand_id
1 'polypeptide(L)'
;MTEEEKIFAGKLFDARTKELRDIKHKAHILCQKFNAMDEYDPARLPIVREFIGQIGEKYYFQGPIQFNYGSHTFIGENFFCNFNLTVMDDARIFIGDNVMFGPNVSLMATDHPLIASERTSMRYPDGHVSMSEFAKDIHIGSDVWLAANVVVLGGVTI
;
A
#
# COMPACT_ATOMS: atom_id res chain seq x y z
N MET A 1 18.19 -5.39 12.74
CA MET A 1 16.85 -5.46 12.11
C MET A 1 16.43 -4.04 11.85
N THR A 2 16.26 -3.67 10.59
CA THR A 2 15.73 -2.36 10.20
C THR A 2 14.25 -2.25 10.56
N GLU A 3 13.67 -1.05 10.47
CA GLU A 3 12.22 -0.92 10.72
C GLU A 3 11.39 -1.65 9.65
N GLU A 4 11.83 -1.62 8.38
CA GLU A 4 11.21 -2.38 7.31
C GLU A 4 11.26 -3.90 7.55
N GLU A 5 12.40 -4.43 8.02
CA GLU A 5 12.49 -5.85 8.42
C GLU A 5 11.55 -6.19 9.59
N LYS A 6 11.31 -5.25 10.52
CA LYS A 6 10.31 -5.43 11.59
C LYS A 6 8.90 -5.50 11.04
N ILE A 7 8.55 -4.63 10.08
CA ILE A 7 7.26 -4.66 9.39
C ILE A 7 7.01 -6.06 8.81
N PHE A 8 7.95 -6.55 8.01
CA PHE A 8 7.80 -7.86 7.35
C PHE A 8 7.84 -9.05 8.30
N ALA A 9 8.35 -8.86 9.51
CA ALA A 9 8.31 -9.84 10.59
C ALA A 9 7.05 -9.74 11.48
N GLY A 10 6.10 -8.86 11.14
CA GLY A 10 4.87 -8.63 11.91
C GLY A 10 5.10 -8.05 13.31
N LYS A 11 6.22 -7.34 13.50
CA LYS A 11 6.59 -6.71 14.77
C LYS A 11 6.17 -5.24 14.80
N LEU A 12 6.07 -4.69 16.01
CA LEU A 12 5.91 -3.25 16.17
C LEU A 12 7.11 -2.51 15.58
N PHE A 13 6.83 -1.46 14.82
CA PHE A 13 7.84 -0.67 14.12
C PHE A 13 7.62 0.84 14.29
N ASP A 14 8.67 1.62 14.05
CA ASP A 14 8.62 3.08 14.01
C ASP A 14 8.49 3.58 12.55
N ALA A 15 7.29 3.95 12.16
CA ALA A 15 6.99 4.49 10.84
C ALA A 15 7.66 5.85 10.54
N ARG A 16 8.33 6.48 11.53
CA ARG A 16 8.90 7.83 11.43
C ARG A 16 10.38 7.87 11.17
N THR A 17 11.03 6.72 11.01
CA THR A 17 12.45 6.70 10.60
C THR A 17 12.64 7.39 9.27
N LYS A 18 13.82 7.96 9.05
CA LYS A 18 14.13 8.66 7.80
C LYS A 18 13.96 7.75 6.59
N GLU A 19 14.41 6.50 6.70
CA GLU A 19 14.31 5.50 5.64
C GLU A 19 12.85 5.29 5.18
N LEU A 20 11.95 4.95 6.10
CA LEU A 20 10.55 4.72 5.78
C LEU A 20 9.84 5.99 5.29
N ARG A 21 10.17 7.15 5.86
CA ARG A 21 9.61 8.42 5.38
C ARG A 21 10.03 8.77 3.97
N ASP A 22 11.28 8.49 3.59
CA ASP A 22 11.78 8.78 2.24
C ASP A 22 11.05 7.91 1.20
N ILE A 23 10.82 6.61 1.50
CA ILE A 23 10.06 5.71 0.62
C ILE A 23 8.60 6.20 0.47
N LYS A 24 7.93 6.49 1.59
CA LYS A 24 6.56 7.04 1.56
C LYS A 24 6.47 8.34 0.77
N HIS A 25 7.39 9.26 1.02
CA HIS A 25 7.40 10.56 0.35
C HIS A 25 7.54 10.40 -1.17
N LYS A 26 8.42 9.51 -1.64
CA LYS A 26 8.54 9.20 -3.07
C LYS A 26 7.21 8.71 -3.65
N ALA A 27 6.58 7.74 -3.01
CA ALA A 27 5.30 7.19 -3.46
C ALA A 27 4.20 8.27 -3.50
N HIS A 28 4.09 9.09 -2.45
CA HIS A 28 3.09 10.16 -2.37
C HIS A 28 3.26 11.20 -3.48
N ILE A 29 4.50 11.65 -3.75
CA ILE A 29 4.76 12.60 -4.86
C ILE A 29 4.38 11.99 -6.21
N LEU A 30 4.71 10.73 -6.45
CA LEU A 30 4.40 10.07 -7.72
C LEU A 30 2.89 9.81 -7.87
N CYS A 31 2.18 9.48 -6.79
CA CYS A 31 0.72 9.43 -6.80
C CYS A 31 0.10 10.81 -7.12
N GLN A 32 0.59 11.89 -6.50
CA GLN A 32 0.12 13.25 -6.81
C GLN A 32 0.35 13.60 -8.28
N LYS A 33 1.54 13.31 -8.83
CA LYS A 33 1.86 13.52 -10.24
C LYS A 33 0.91 12.74 -11.13
N PHE A 34 0.71 11.44 -10.89
CA PHE A 34 -0.22 10.58 -11.62
C PHE A 34 -1.65 11.14 -11.59
N ASN A 35 -2.13 11.54 -10.43
CA ASN A 35 -3.50 12.02 -10.24
C ASN A 35 -3.79 13.38 -10.90
N ALA A 36 -2.76 14.19 -11.12
CA ALA A 36 -2.87 15.50 -11.76
C ALA A 36 -2.81 15.44 -13.31
N MET A 37 -2.45 14.30 -13.88
CA MET A 37 -2.32 14.15 -15.34
C MET A 37 -3.64 13.78 -16.01
N ASP A 38 -3.78 14.19 -17.26
CA ASP A 38 -4.89 13.74 -18.11
C ASP A 38 -4.87 12.21 -18.26
N GLU A 39 -6.07 11.59 -18.26
CA GLU A 39 -6.19 10.14 -18.32
C GLU A 39 -5.67 9.52 -19.62
N TYR A 40 -5.63 10.30 -20.70
CA TYR A 40 -5.12 9.90 -22.01
C TYR A 40 -3.65 10.25 -22.24
N ASP A 41 -2.99 10.91 -21.28
CA ASP A 41 -1.55 11.20 -21.39
C ASP A 41 -0.76 9.89 -21.35
N PRO A 42 0.00 9.53 -22.42
CA PRO A 42 0.75 8.28 -22.47
C PRO A 42 1.86 8.19 -21.41
N ALA A 43 2.28 9.31 -20.82
CA ALA A 43 3.27 9.33 -19.75
C ALA A 43 2.68 9.01 -18.38
N ARG A 44 1.35 8.97 -18.25
CA ARG A 44 0.67 8.81 -16.96
C ARG A 44 0.85 7.41 -16.35
N LEU A 45 0.50 6.37 -17.10
CA LEU A 45 0.58 4.99 -16.60
C LEU A 45 2.02 4.55 -16.27
N PRO A 46 3.06 4.90 -17.04
CA PRO A 46 4.44 4.56 -16.70
C PRO A 46 4.90 5.04 -15.31
N ILE A 47 4.33 6.12 -14.77
CA ILE A 47 4.66 6.62 -13.42
C ILE A 47 4.47 5.55 -12.35
N VAL A 48 3.48 4.68 -12.51
CA VAL A 48 3.18 3.60 -11.55
C VAL A 48 4.39 2.69 -11.36
N ARG A 49 5.13 2.39 -12.41
CA ARG A 49 6.35 1.56 -12.35
C ARG A 49 7.49 2.19 -11.57
N GLU A 50 7.47 3.50 -11.36
CA GLU A 50 8.55 4.20 -10.65
C GLU A 50 8.50 3.98 -9.13
N PHE A 51 7.35 3.54 -8.58
CA PHE A 51 7.18 3.37 -7.13
C PHE A 51 6.57 2.03 -6.71
N ILE A 52 5.87 1.30 -7.58
CA ILE A 52 5.35 -0.04 -7.28
C ILE A 52 6.52 -1.04 -7.24
N GLY A 53 6.49 -1.96 -6.25
CA GLY A 53 7.54 -2.97 -6.08
C GLY A 53 7.67 -3.91 -7.29
N GLN A 54 6.53 -4.36 -7.83
CA GLN A 54 6.46 -5.13 -9.07
C GLN A 54 5.10 -4.95 -9.71
N ILE A 55 5.05 -4.86 -11.04
CA ILE A 55 3.81 -4.85 -11.81
C ILE A 55 4.04 -5.48 -13.19
N GLY A 56 3.06 -6.27 -13.65
CA GLY A 56 3.06 -6.92 -14.96
C GLY A 56 3.07 -5.92 -16.12
N GLU A 57 3.03 -6.43 -17.37
CA GLU A 57 3.09 -5.57 -18.56
C GLU A 57 1.78 -4.88 -18.86
N LYS A 58 0.64 -5.57 -18.65
CA LYS A 58 -0.70 -5.03 -18.89
C LYS A 58 -1.33 -4.60 -17.57
N TYR A 59 -1.56 -3.31 -17.42
CA TYR A 59 -2.25 -2.76 -16.26
C TYR A 59 -2.94 -1.45 -16.63
N TYR A 60 -3.97 -1.12 -15.88
CA TYR A 60 -4.66 0.17 -15.99
C TYR A 60 -5.13 0.66 -14.63
N PHE A 61 -4.88 1.93 -14.37
CA PHE A 61 -5.35 2.64 -13.17
C PHE A 61 -6.20 3.84 -13.62
N GLN A 62 -7.50 3.80 -13.32
CA GLN A 62 -8.39 4.93 -13.63
C GLN A 62 -7.99 6.17 -12.83
N GLY A 63 -7.67 6.00 -11.55
CA GLY A 63 -7.32 7.07 -10.62
C GLY A 63 -8.53 7.86 -10.10
N PRO A 64 -8.33 8.74 -9.12
CA PRO A 64 -7.08 8.92 -8.41
C PRO A 64 -6.62 7.68 -7.63
N ILE A 65 -5.32 7.58 -7.38
CA ILE A 65 -4.70 6.50 -6.60
C ILE A 65 -3.93 7.05 -5.41
N GLN A 66 -3.88 6.28 -4.33
CA GLN A 66 -3.07 6.58 -3.14
C GLN A 66 -2.34 5.32 -2.69
N PHE A 67 -1.02 5.40 -2.57
CA PHE A 67 -0.18 4.34 -2.01
C PHE A 67 0.65 4.91 -0.87
N ASN A 68 0.83 4.13 0.21
CA ASN A 68 1.67 4.56 1.32
C ASN A 68 3.15 4.36 0.99
N TYR A 69 3.57 3.16 0.67
CA TYR A 69 4.96 2.86 0.25
C TYR A 69 5.08 2.58 -1.24
N GLY A 70 4.12 1.91 -1.85
CA GLY A 70 4.14 1.42 -3.22
C GLY A 70 5.14 0.27 -3.42
N SER A 71 6.37 0.40 -2.92
CA SER A 71 7.42 -0.61 -3.03
C SER A 71 7.08 -1.95 -2.37
N HIS A 72 6.09 -1.98 -1.48
CA HIS A 72 5.62 -3.19 -0.83
C HIS A 72 4.44 -3.85 -1.54
N THR A 73 4.01 -3.31 -2.68
CA THR A 73 2.90 -3.85 -3.48
C THR A 73 3.44 -4.55 -4.73
N PHE A 74 2.98 -5.78 -4.95
CA PHE A 74 3.39 -6.66 -6.05
C PHE A 74 2.14 -7.08 -6.83
N ILE A 75 2.08 -6.71 -8.12
CA ILE A 75 0.91 -6.88 -8.98
C ILE A 75 1.30 -7.74 -10.19
N GLY A 76 0.51 -8.75 -10.49
CA GLY A 76 0.67 -9.64 -11.64
C GLY A 76 0.24 -9.00 -12.96
N GLU A 77 -0.04 -9.84 -13.94
CA GLU A 77 -0.45 -9.43 -15.28
C GLU A 77 -1.93 -9.06 -15.35
N ASN A 78 -2.26 -8.18 -16.31
CA ASN A 78 -3.63 -7.83 -16.67
C ASN A 78 -4.45 -7.29 -15.48
N PHE A 79 -3.89 -6.28 -14.81
CA PHE A 79 -4.51 -5.63 -13.66
C PHE A 79 -5.33 -4.42 -14.07
N PHE A 80 -6.53 -4.30 -13.51
CA PHE A 80 -7.37 -3.11 -13.66
C PHE A 80 -7.85 -2.60 -12.30
N CYS A 81 -7.75 -1.30 -12.06
CA CYS A 81 -8.49 -0.67 -10.96
C CYS A 81 -9.25 0.57 -11.42
N ASN A 82 -10.44 0.69 -10.85
CA ASN A 82 -11.34 1.82 -11.07
C ASN A 82 -10.95 3.01 -10.17
N PHE A 83 -11.84 3.98 -9.99
CA PHE A 83 -11.61 5.21 -9.24
C PHE A 83 -11.28 4.97 -7.75
N ASN A 84 -10.45 5.86 -7.18
CA ASN A 84 -10.21 5.99 -5.75
C ASN A 84 -9.60 4.74 -5.08
N LEU A 85 -8.59 4.14 -5.71
CA LEU A 85 -7.83 3.07 -5.06
C LEU A 85 -6.99 3.65 -3.92
N THR A 86 -7.11 3.06 -2.73
CA THR A 86 -6.28 3.38 -1.56
C THR A 86 -5.52 2.14 -1.10
N VAL A 87 -4.20 2.24 -0.99
CA VAL A 87 -3.33 1.13 -0.61
C VAL A 87 -2.41 1.57 0.53
N MET A 88 -2.68 1.05 1.73
CA MET A 88 -1.85 1.21 2.91
C MET A 88 -0.95 -0.02 3.04
N ASP A 89 0.08 -0.04 2.21
CA ASP A 89 1.01 -1.16 2.05
C ASP A 89 2.20 -1.05 3.01
N ASP A 90 1.94 -0.90 4.30
CA ASP A 90 3.01 -0.99 5.29
C ASP A 90 3.61 -2.40 5.29
N ALA A 91 2.81 -3.48 5.33
CA ALA A 91 3.27 -4.83 4.97
C ALA A 91 3.08 -5.08 3.46
N ARG A 92 3.47 -6.27 3.02
CA ARG A 92 3.44 -6.63 1.60
C ARG A 92 2.02 -6.93 1.15
N ILE A 93 1.72 -6.49 -0.06
CA ILE A 93 0.44 -6.77 -0.74
C ILE A 93 0.76 -7.49 -2.05
N PHE A 94 0.27 -8.71 -2.16
CA PHE A 94 0.42 -9.54 -3.35
C PHE A 94 -0.91 -9.63 -4.08
N ILE A 95 -0.91 -9.28 -5.36
CA ILE A 95 -2.07 -9.31 -6.25
C ILE A 95 -1.70 -10.16 -7.46
N GLY A 96 -2.48 -11.20 -7.72
CA GLY A 96 -2.26 -12.14 -8.81
C GLY A 96 -2.58 -11.56 -10.19
N ASP A 97 -2.77 -12.44 -11.16
CA ASP A 97 -3.08 -12.09 -12.55
C ASP A 97 -4.59 -11.93 -12.77
N ASN A 98 -4.98 -11.16 -13.79
CA ASN A 98 -6.38 -10.94 -14.19
C ASN A 98 -7.27 -10.42 -13.06
N VAL A 99 -6.75 -9.51 -12.23
CA VAL A 99 -7.47 -8.96 -11.08
C VAL A 99 -8.12 -7.64 -11.45
N MET A 100 -9.38 -7.47 -11.06
CA MET A 100 -10.13 -6.23 -11.24
C MET A 100 -10.61 -5.65 -9.91
N PHE A 101 -10.40 -4.36 -9.73
CA PHE A 101 -10.94 -3.60 -8.61
C PHE A 101 -11.98 -2.59 -9.08
N GLY A 102 -13.15 -2.63 -8.45
CA GLY A 102 -14.19 -1.61 -8.56
C GLY A 102 -13.78 -0.30 -7.88
N PRO A 103 -14.60 0.75 -7.96
CA PRO A 103 -14.28 2.02 -7.33
C PRO A 103 -14.26 1.92 -5.80
N ASN A 104 -13.41 2.77 -5.19
CA ASN A 104 -13.27 2.87 -3.74
C ASN A 104 -12.80 1.57 -3.05
N VAL A 105 -11.99 0.76 -3.72
CA VAL A 105 -11.33 -0.37 -3.06
C VAL A 105 -10.21 0.16 -2.18
N SER A 106 -10.10 -0.39 -0.96
CA SER A 106 -9.06 -0.06 0.01
C SER A 106 -8.37 -1.33 0.50
N LEU A 107 -7.04 -1.37 0.36
CA LEU A 107 -6.20 -2.44 0.88
C LEU A 107 -5.44 -1.89 2.09
N MET A 108 -5.71 -2.41 3.29
CA MET A 108 -5.27 -1.86 4.58
C MET A 108 -4.40 -2.88 5.30
N ALA A 109 -3.12 -2.99 4.90
CA ALA A 109 -2.16 -3.89 5.54
C ALA A 109 -1.71 -3.39 6.92
N THR A 110 -1.83 -2.09 7.17
CA THR A 110 -1.53 -1.44 8.45
C THR A 110 -2.57 -1.77 9.50
N ASP A 111 -2.15 -1.94 10.73
CA ASP A 111 -3.01 -2.18 11.89
C ASP A 111 -2.45 -1.50 13.14
N HIS A 112 -3.29 -1.33 14.15
CA HIS A 112 -2.94 -0.76 15.45
C HIS A 112 -3.50 -1.60 16.59
N PRO A 113 -2.83 -1.62 17.77
CA PRO A 113 -3.41 -2.25 18.96
C PRO A 113 -4.80 -1.70 19.27
N LEU A 114 -5.76 -2.59 19.50
CA LEU A 114 -7.14 -2.19 19.82
C LEU A 114 -7.24 -1.53 21.20
N ILE A 115 -6.39 -1.92 22.15
CA ILE A 115 -6.32 -1.34 23.49
C ILE A 115 -5.62 0.03 23.40
N ALA A 116 -6.29 1.09 23.84
CA ALA A 116 -5.79 2.45 23.71
C ALA A 116 -4.43 2.68 24.38
N SER A 117 -4.21 2.12 25.58
CA SER A 117 -2.93 2.26 26.29
C SER A 117 -1.75 1.58 25.58
N GLU A 118 -2.00 0.51 24.82
CA GLU A 118 -0.98 -0.16 24.01
C GLU A 118 -0.70 0.63 22.72
N ARG A 119 -1.73 1.23 22.13
CA ARG A 119 -1.61 2.00 20.90
C ARG A 119 -0.86 3.32 21.07
N THR A 120 -1.10 4.03 22.18
CA THR A 120 -0.66 5.43 22.35
C THR A 120 0.62 5.62 23.15
N SER A 121 1.21 4.57 23.68
CA SER A 121 2.28 4.67 24.70
C SER A 121 3.63 4.02 24.29
N MET A 122 3.84 3.73 23.02
CA MET A 122 5.13 3.18 22.60
C MET A 122 6.24 4.23 22.72
N ARG A 123 7.23 3.92 23.55
CA ARG A 123 8.44 4.73 23.73
C ARG A 123 9.59 4.09 22.98
N TYR A 124 10.21 4.87 22.11
CA TYR A 124 11.36 4.44 21.33
C TYR A 124 12.70 4.74 22.05
N PRO A 125 13.83 4.11 21.62
CA PRO A 125 15.13 4.26 22.30
C PRO A 125 15.64 5.69 22.41
N ASP A 126 15.27 6.56 21.47
CA ASP A 126 15.61 8.00 21.48
C ASP A 126 14.73 8.84 22.43
N GLY A 127 13.79 8.18 23.13
CA GLY A 127 12.90 8.79 24.11
C GLY A 127 11.61 9.38 23.54
N HIS A 128 11.42 9.43 22.22
CA HIS A 128 10.15 9.90 21.68
C HIS A 128 9.03 8.87 21.92
N VAL A 129 7.81 9.36 21.95
CA VAL A 129 6.60 8.54 22.09
C VAL A 129 5.80 8.63 20.80
N SER A 130 5.35 7.49 20.30
CA SER A 130 4.51 7.38 19.10
C SER A 130 3.38 6.40 19.30
N MET A 131 2.43 6.41 18.38
CA MET A 131 1.46 5.33 18.26
C MET A 131 2.16 4.06 17.81
N SER A 132 1.77 2.93 18.41
CA SER A 132 2.26 1.63 17.99
C SER A 132 1.57 1.20 16.69
N GLU A 133 2.35 0.73 15.75
CA GLU A 133 1.89 0.20 14.47
C GLU A 133 2.46 -1.19 14.26
N PHE A 134 1.70 -2.06 13.65
CA PHE A 134 2.14 -3.31 13.07
C PHE A 134 1.38 -3.54 11.76
N ALA A 135 1.85 -4.46 10.95
CA ALA A 135 1.24 -4.71 9.65
C ALA A 135 1.25 -6.21 9.34
N LYS A 136 0.32 -6.63 8.49
CA LYS A 136 0.20 -8.02 8.03
C LYS A 136 0.02 -8.04 6.53
N ASP A 137 0.66 -9.00 5.88
CA ASP A 137 0.56 -9.17 4.44
C ASP A 137 -0.90 -9.41 4.00
N ILE A 138 -1.23 -8.91 2.80
CA ILE A 138 -2.50 -9.20 2.10
C ILE A 138 -2.16 -10.03 0.86
N HIS A 139 -2.95 -11.07 0.62
CA HIS A 139 -2.82 -11.91 -0.56
C HIS A 139 -4.14 -11.93 -1.35
N ILE A 140 -4.11 -11.48 -2.59
CA ILE A 140 -5.22 -11.54 -3.53
C ILE A 140 -4.77 -12.44 -4.69
N GLY A 141 -5.45 -13.57 -4.88
CA GLY A 141 -5.13 -14.53 -5.92
C GLY A 141 -5.44 -14.01 -7.33
N SER A 142 -5.26 -14.88 -8.32
CA SER A 142 -5.60 -14.56 -9.71
C SER A 142 -7.10 -14.67 -9.96
N ASP A 143 -7.58 -13.98 -11.01
CA ASP A 143 -8.97 -14.02 -11.47
C ASP A 143 -9.98 -13.47 -10.44
N VAL A 144 -9.54 -12.62 -9.52
CA VAL A 144 -10.36 -12.00 -8.46
C VAL A 144 -10.98 -10.70 -8.97
N TRP A 145 -12.27 -10.52 -8.69
CA TRP A 145 -12.95 -9.25 -8.82
C TRP A 145 -13.40 -8.75 -7.44
N LEU A 146 -12.84 -7.63 -7.00
CA LEU A 146 -13.33 -6.88 -5.85
C LEU A 146 -14.32 -5.81 -6.36
N ALA A 147 -15.57 -5.87 -5.90
CA ALA A 147 -16.59 -4.90 -6.27
C ALA A 147 -16.35 -3.53 -5.61
N ALA A 148 -17.25 -2.58 -5.83
CA ALA A 148 -17.14 -1.23 -5.26
C ALA A 148 -17.18 -1.23 -3.73
N ASN A 149 -16.41 -0.32 -3.11
CA ASN A 149 -16.37 -0.09 -1.65
C ASN A 149 -15.90 -1.30 -0.83
N VAL A 150 -15.10 -2.18 -1.41
CA VAL A 150 -14.49 -3.30 -0.68
C VAL A 150 -13.29 -2.79 0.11
N VAL A 151 -13.20 -3.19 1.38
CA VAL A 151 -12.03 -2.99 2.24
C VAL A 151 -11.44 -4.35 2.58
N VAL A 152 -10.15 -4.55 2.26
CA VAL A 152 -9.40 -5.76 2.61
C VAL A 152 -8.41 -5.40 3.71
N LEU A 153 -8.48 -6.09 4.84
CA LEU A 153 -7.63 -5.85 6.00
C LEU A 153 -6.39 -6.74 5.97
N GLY A 154 -5.35 -6.33 6.70
CA GLY A 154 -4.10 -7.07 6.87
C GLY A 154 -4.32 -8.49 7.38
N GLY A 155 -3.62 -9.46 6.78
CA GLY A 155 -3.73 -10.88 7.09
C GLY A 155 -4.81 -11.64 6.29
N VAL A 156 -5.56 -10.96 5.44
CA VAL A 156 -6.60 -11.58 4.60
C VAL A 156 -5.99 -12.19 3.35
N THR A 157 -6.48 -13.35 2.96
CA THR A 157 -6.22 -14.03 1.68
C THR A 157 -7.53 -14.24 0.94
N ILE A 158 -7.59 -13.89 -0.35
CA ILE A 158 -8.73 -14.03 -1.24
C ILE A 158 -8.32 -14.87 -2.43
#